data_98b17a46a7a610836088205125caf0a3
#
_entry.id   98b17a46a7a610836088205125caf0a3
#
_cell.length_a   1.000
_cell.length_b   1.000
_cell.length_c   1.000
_cell.angle_alpha   90.00
_cell.angle_beta   90.00
_cell.angle_gamma   90.00
#
_symmetry.space_group_name_H-M   'P 1'
#
loop_
_entity.id
_entity.type
_entity.pdbx_description
1 polymer ?
#
loop_
_entity_poly.entity_id
_entity_poly.type
_entity_poly.pdbx_seq_one_letter_code
_entity_poly.pdbx_strand_id
1 'polypeptide(L)'
;MNRALILLFVLSFCSLAHAQEGLVRQVVPQDSLVMEMPAAVDSTLLGTTIFSLINRNGGDVEINQSASMERAFVKYVEKNEKKRLNGYRIRIFFDNKQSARANSEEVEKSFTESFPQYPVYRTYTNPYFKVAVGDFRTKSDAAKVLEKVLPFFPKAFIIKDV
;
A
#
# COMPACT_ATOMS: atom_id res chain seq x y z
N MET A 1 28.33 -9.81 65.97
CA MET A 1 28.08 -10.31 64.57
C MET A 1 29.33 -10.00 63.78
N ASN A 2 30.01 -11.06 63.37
CA ASN A 2 31.37 -10.94 62.85
C ASN A 2 31.44 -10.34 61.47
N ARG A 3 32.28 -9.35 61.28
CA ARG A 3 32.56 -8.70 59.99
C ARG A 3 32.95 -9.70 58.88
N ALA A 4 33.49 -10.84 59.25
CA ALA A 4 33.84 -11.95 58.38
C ALA A 4 32.59 -12.65 57.74
N LEU A 5 31.46 -12.69 58.46
CA LEU A 5 30.24 -13.33 58.00
C LEU A 5 29.52 -12.47 56.97
N ILE A 6 29.64 -11.13 57.07
CA ILE A 6 29.09 -10.18 56.10
C ILE A 6 29.89 -10.22 54.78
N LEU A 7 31.23 -10.35 54.88
CA LEU A 7 32.08 -10.50 53.68
C LEU A 7 31.81 -11.80 52.92
N LEU A 8 31.53 -12.88 53.64
CA LEU A 8 31.19 -14.15 52.99
C LEU A 8 29.83 -14.10 52.29
N PHE A 9 28.88 -13.35 52.84
CA PHE A 9 27.56 -13.17 52.19
C PHE A 9 27.64 -12.28 50.93
N VAL A 10 28.50 -11.24 50.96
CA VAL A 10 28.72 -10.36 49.79
C VAL A 10 29.44 -11.09 48.67
N LEU A 11 30.40 -11.97 48.98
CA LEU A 11 31.09 -12.79 47.98
C LEU A 11 30.20 -13.87 47.39
N SER A 12 29.27 -14.44 48.20
CA SER A 12 28.28 -15.40 47.68
C SER A 12 27.23 -14.77 46.74
N PHE A 13 26.90 -13.48 46.94
CA PHE A 13 25.97 -12.78 46.08
C PHE A 13 26.59 -12.33 44.75
N CYS A 14 27.92 -12.11 44.75
CA CYS A 14 28.64 -11.72 43.52
C CYS A 14 28.80 -12.88 42.53
N SER A 15 28.80 -14.15 43.01
CA SER A 15 28.91 -15.32 42.14
C SER A 15 27.57 -15.73 41.45
N LEU A 16 26.43 -15.25 41.92
CA LEU A 16 25.15 -15.47 41.27
C LEU A 16 24.87 -14.47 40.13
N ALA A 17 25.60 -13.38 40.04
CA ALA A 17 25.41 -12.38 38.98
C ALA A 17 26.12 -12.72 37.66
N HIS A 18 26.95 -13.80 37.63
CA HIS A 18 27.66 -14.21 36.41
C HIS A 18 27.05 -15.35 35.66
N ALA A 19 25.88 -15.87 36.04
CA ALA A 19 25.22 -16.99 35.40
C ALA A 19 24.12 -16.59 34.41
N GLN A 20 24.01 -15.31 34.02
CA GLN A 20 22.99 -14.84 33.05
C GLN A 20 23.57 -14.24 31.77
N GLU A 21 24.82 -14.43 31.46
CA GLU A 21 25.42 -14.03 30.17
C GLU A 21 25.53 -15.23 29.21
N GLY A 22 24.49 -16.02 29.11
CA GLY A 22 24.42 -17.16 28.19
C GLY A 22 23.19 -17.18 27.28
N LEU A 23 22.36 -16.17 27.31
CA LEU A 23 21.38 -15.96 26.25
C LEU A 23 22.11 -15.28 25.09
N VAL A 24 22.74 -16.12 24.29
CA VAL A 24 23.12 -15.76 22.93
C VAL A 24 21.88 -15.15 22.30
N ARG A 25 21.88 -13.81 22.30
CA ARG A 25 21.08 -13.06 21.37
C ARG A 25 21.51 -13.57 20.01
N GLN A 26 20.78 -14.53 19.45
CA GLN A 26 20.83 -14.75 18.03
C GLN A 26 20.48 -13.37 17.44
N VAL A 27 21.53 -12.64 17.12
CA VAL A 27 21.45 -11.58 16.13
C VAL A 27 21.03 -12.33 14.90
N VAL A 28 19.72 -12.42 14.70
CA VAL A 28 19.16 -12.64 13.37
C VAL A 28 19.88 -11.60 12.55
N PRO A 29 20.70 -11.97 11.57
CA PRO A 29 21.21 -10.98 10.65
C PRO A 29 19.95 -10.26 10.19
N GLN A 30 19.88 -9.00 10.54
CA GLN A 30 18.94 -8.09 9.95
C GLN A 30 19.44 -8.01 8.52
N ASP A 31 19.05 -9.05 7.76
CA ASP A 31 18.94 -8.92 6.33
C ASP A 31 18.03 -7.72 6.21
N SER A 32 18.66 -6.56 6.16
CA SER A 32 18.04 -5.40 5.64
C SER A 32 17.60 -5.87 4.26
N LEU A 33 16.36 -6.31 4.18
CA LEU A 33 15.61 -6.26 2.95
C LEU A 33 15.69 -4.79 2.57
N VAL A 34 16.82 -4.41 2.00
CA VAL A 34 16.89 -3.32 1.06
C VAL A 34 15.82 -3.75 0.08
N MET A 35 14.60 -3.27 0.25
CA MET A 35 13.64 -3.25 -0.82
C MET A 35 14.34 -2.41 -1.87
N GLU A 36 15.15 -3.08 -2.68
CA GLU A 36 15.55 -2.55 -3.96
C GLU A 36 14.24 -2.11 -4.58
N MET A 37 14.07 -0.80 -4.68
CA MET A 37 12.93 -0.25 -5.41
C MET A 37 12.91 -1.00 -6.73
N PRO A 38 11.81 -1.65 -7.10
CA PRO A 38 11.79 -2.44 -8.31
C PRO A 38 12.32 -1.54 -9.42
N ALA A 39 13.38 -2.00 -10.07
CA ALA A 39 13.97 -1.33 -11.21
C ALA A 39 12.81 -0.88 -12.11
N ALA A 40 12.86 0.36 -12.55
CA ALA A 40 11.78 0.98 -13.32
C ALA A 40 11.18 -0.05 -14.27
N VAL A 41 9.87 -0.30 -14.15
CA VAL A 41 9.18 -1.34 -14.91
C VAL A 41 9.53 -1.14 -16.37
N ASP A 42 10.22 -2.12 -16.97
CA ASP A 42 10.61 -2.04 -18.36
C ASP A 42 9.35 -2.06 -19.23
N SER A 43 9.00 -0.90 -19.76
CA SER A 43 7.80 -0.73 -20.58
C SER A 43 7.82 -1.57 -21.85
N THR A 44 9.00 -2.06 -22.28
CA THR A 44 9.12 -2.95 -23.45
C THR A 44 8.55 -4.34 -23.17
N LEU A 45 8.34 -4.69 -21.89
CA LEU A 45 7.75 -5.95 -21.46
C LEU A 45 6.21 -5.90 -21.42
N LEU A 46 5.62 -4.69 -21.52
CA LEU A 46 4.18 -4.54 -21.56
C LEU A 46 3.62 -5.20 -22.82
N GLY A 47 2.66 -6.11 -22.63
CA GLY A 47 2.02 -6.86 -23.73
C GLY A 47 2.75 -8.13 -24.15
N THR A 48 3.94 -8.42 -23.61
CA THR A 48 4.61 -9.70 -23.83
C THR A 48 4.05 -10.78 -22.91
N THR A 49 3.86 -11.99 -23.43
CA THR A 49 3.43 -13.13 -22.61
C THR A 49 4.57 -13.58 -21.71
N ILE A 50 4.25 -14.07 -20.51
CA ILE A 50 5.25 -14.61 -19.57
C ILE A 50 6.11 -15.71 -20.21
N PHE A 51 5.55 -16.47 -21.13
CA PHE A 51 6.21 -17.55 -21.86
C PHE A 51 7.31 -17.02 -22.80
N SER A 52 7.04 -15.91 -23.49
CA SER A 52 8.03 -15.27 -24.35
C SER A 52 9.17 -14.63 -23.52
N LEU A 53 8.89 -14.17 -22.30
CA LEU A 53 9.89 -13.60 -21.40
C LEU A 53 10.84 -14.66 -20.84
N ILE A 54 10.32 -15.81 -20.45
CA ILE A 54 11.11 -16.92 -19.91
C ILE A 54 12.12 -17.42 -20.96
N ASN A 55 11.68 -17.61 -22.21
CA ASN A 55 12.53 -18.08 -23.29
C ASN A 55 13.56 -17.02 -23.76
N ARG A 56 13.25 -15.72 -23.60
CA ARG A 56 14.15 -14.62 -23.99
C ARG A 56 15.42 -14.54 -23.15
N ASN A 57 15.36 -14.93 -21.88
CA ASN A 57 16.49 -14.87 -20.94
C ASN A 57 17.37 -16.13 -20.92
N GLY A 58 17.33 -16.97 -21.98
CA GLY A 58 18.15 -18.17 -22.10
C GLY A 58 17.64 -19.35 -21.27
N GLY A 59 16.44 -19.26 -20.70
CA GLY A 59 15.77 -20.40 -20.09
C GLY A 59 15.13 -21.26 -21.19
N ASP A 60 15.43 -22.55 -21.19
CA ASP A 60 14.71 -23.51 -22.01
C ASP A 60 13.54 -24.07 -21.21
N VAL A 61 12.36 -23.49 -21.41
CA VAL A 61 11.12 -23.91 -20.74
C VAL A 61 10.19 -24.51 -21.77
N GLU A 62 10.06 -25.81 -21.75
CA GLU A 62 9.06 -26.52 -22.54
C GLU A 62 7.69 -26.50 -21.81
N ILE A 63 6.73 -25.83 -22.43
CA ILE A 63 5.38 -25.73 -21.88
C ILE A 63 4.48 -26.77 -22.53
N ASN A 64 4.22 -27.82 -21.81
CA ASN A 64 3.37 -28.91 -22.27
C ASN A 64 1.92 -28.67 -21.87
N GLN A 65 1.20 -27.90 -22.71
CA GLN A 65 -0.22 -27.60 -22.53
C GLN A 65 -1.01 -27.83 -23.82
N SER A 66 -2.31 -28.09 -23.67
CA SER A 66 -3.17 -28.23 -24.83
C SER A 66 -3.43 -26.90 -25.53
N ALA A 67 -3.54 -26.91 -26.88
CA ALA A 67 -3.88 -25.72 -27.65
C ALA A 67 -5.21 -25.06 -27.24
N SER A 68 -6.13 -25.82 -26.64
CA SER A 68 -7.38 -25.28 -26.09
C SER A 68 -7.14 -24.43 -24.83
N MET A 69 -6.19 -24.83 -23.99
CA MET A 69 -5.81 -24.08 -22.77
C MET A 69 -5.12 -22.78 -23.15
N GLU A 70 -4.21 -22.80 -24.09
CA GLU A 70 -3.53 -21.60 -24.58
C GLU A 70 -4.54 -20.57 -25.13
N ARG A 71 -5.46 -20.99 -25.98
CA ARG A 71 -6.53 -20.12 -26.51
C ARG A 71 -7.43 -19.57 -25.39
N ALA A 72 -7.77 -20.39 -24.39
CA ALA A 72 -8.58 -19.95 -23.26
C ALA A 72 -7.85 -18.91 -22.42
N PHE A 73 -6.54 -19.08 -22.23
CA PHE A 73 -5.72 -18.13 -21.49
C PHE A 73 -5.61 -16.78 -22.21
N VAL A 74 -5.29 -16.77 -23.51
CA VAL A 74 -5.23 -15.55 -24.32
C VAL A 74 -6.57 -14.79 -24.25
N LYS A 75 -7.68 -15.50 -24.46
CA LYS A 75 -9.03 -14.91 -24.36
C LYS A 75 -9.34 -14.37 -22.97
N TYR A 76 -8.85 -15.01 -21.91
CA TYR A 76 -9.03 -14.54 -20.53
C TYR A 76 -8.24 -13.25 -20.28
N VAL A 77 -6.98 -13.16 -20.76
CA VAL A 77 -6.15 -11.96 -20.65
C VAL A 77 -6.81 -10.79 -21.39
N GLU A 78 -7.21 -10.97 -22.65
CA GLU A 78 -7.92 -9.94 -23.45
C GLU A 78 -9.20 -9.44 -22.77
N LYS A 79 -9.96 -10.36 -22.17
CA LYS A 79 -11.18 -10.00 -21.41
C LYS A 79 -10.85 -9.19 -20.15
N ASN A 80 -9.75 -9.51 -19.47
CA ASN A 80 -9.37 -8.82 -18.24
C ASN A 80 -8.74 -7.45 -18.53
N GLU A 81 -8.08 -7.24 -19.65
CA GLU A 81 -7.56 -5.94 -20.08
C GLU A 81 -8.68 -4.87 -20.16
N LYS A 82 -9.87 -5.27 -20.58
CA LYS A 82 -11.03 -4.39 -20.66
C LYS A 82 -11.81 -4.26 -19.35
N LYS A 83 -11.43 -5.02 -18.32
CA LYS A 83 -12.14 -5.05 -17.06
C LYS A 83 -11.75 -3.84 -16.20
N ARG A 84 -12.73 -3.01 -15.90
CA ARG A 84 -12.52 -1.90 -14.97
C ARG A 84 -12.19 -2.42 -13.56
N LEU A 85 -11.19 -1.83 -12.95
CA LEU A 85 -10.85 -2.14 -11.57
C LEU A 85 -11.77 -1.35 -10.65
N ASN A 86 -12.50 -2.07 -9.80
CA ASN A 86 -13.27 -1.45 -8.74
C ASN A 86 -12.33 -1.03 -7.60
N GLY A 87 -12.50 0.18 -7.13
CA GLY A 87 -11.76 0.75 -6.02
C GLY A 87 -12.64 1.58 -5.10
N TYR A 88 -11.98 2.32 -4.22
CA TYR A 88 -12.61 3.23 -3.28
C TYR A 88 -11.94 4.58 -3.39
N ARG A 89 -12.76 5.65 -3.27
CA ARG A 89 -12.31 7.03 -3.13
C ARG A 89 -12.97 7.67 -1.92
N ILE A 90 -12.43 8.76 -1.46
CA ILE A 90 -13.03 9.56 -0.40
C ILE A 90 -13.68 10.77 -1.07
N ARG A 91 -14.99 10.92 -0.95
CA ARG A 91 -15.71 12.11 -1.42
C ARG A 91 -15.64 13.17 -0.34
N ILE A 92 -15.07 14.33 -0.67
CA ILE A 92 -14.91 15.47 0.25
C ILE A 92 -15.89 16.60 -0.05
N PHE A 93 -16.43 16.65 -1.28
CA PHE A 93 -17.39 17.68 -1.69
C PHE A 93 -18.49 17.10 -2.59
N PHE A 94 -19.72 17.59 -2.37
CA PHE A 94 -20.89 17.24 -3.19
C PHE A 94 -21.95 18.33 -3.03
N ASP A 95 -22.22 19.13 -4.07
CA ASP A 95 -23.22 20.19 -4.06
C ASP A 95 -23.73 20.50 -5.46
N ASN A 96 -24.94 21.08 -5.56
CA ASN A 96 -25.60 21.48 -6.81
C ASN A 96 -26.00 22.97 -6.83
N LYS A 97 -25.61 23.74 -5.82
CA LYS A 97 -25.93 25.17 -5.76
C LYS A 97 -25.21 25.95 -6.86
N GLN A 98 -25.67 27.18 -7.12
CA GLN A 98 -25.04 28.05 -8.11
C GLN A 98 -23.55 28.31 -7.83
N SER A 99 -23.15 28.38 -6.56
CA SER A 99 -21.75 28.54 -6.13
C SER A 99 -20.96 27.22 -6.11
N ALA A 100 -21.60 26.06 -6.38
CA ALA A 100 -20.97 24.74 -6.23
C ALA A 100 -19.72 24.57 -7.11
N ARG A 101 -19.67 25.21 -8.28
CA ARG A 101 -18.49 25.20 -9.15
C ARG A 101 -17.30 25.86 -8.47
N ALA A 102 -17.46 27.11 -8.01
CA ALA A 102 -16.39 27.84 -7.34
C ALA A 102 -15.95 27.16 -6.03
N ASN A 103 -16.92 26.72 -5.23
CA ASN A 103 -16.64 25.99 -3.98
C ASN A 103 -15.90 24.66 -4.24
N SER A 104 -16.21 23.96 -5.34
CA SER A 104 -15.49 22.73 -5.70
C SER A 104 -14.05 22.98 -6.09
N GLU A 105 -13.75 24.11 -6.73
CA GLU A 105 -12.38 24.55 -7.09
C GLU A 105 -11.58 24.91 -5.84
N GLU A 106 -12.19 25.62 -4.92
CA GLU A 106 -11.58 25.97 -3.64
C GLU A 106 -11.25 24.74 -2.79
N VAL A 107 -12.19 23.80 -2.70
CA VAL A 107 -12.00 22.53 -1.97
C VAL A 107 -10.90 21.69 -2.61
N GLU A 108 -10.85 21.61 -3.95
CA GLU A 108 -9.78 20.92 -4.69
C GLU A 108 -8.41 21.51 -4.36
N LYS A 109 -8.29 22.84 -4.41
CA LYS A 109 -7.04 23.56 -4.11
C LYS A 109 -6.61 23.35 -2.66
N SER A 110 -7.51 23.57 -1.71
CA SER A 110 -7.26 23.39 -0.27
C SER A 110 -6.82 21.97 0.06
N PHE A 111 -7.43 20.96 -0.56
CA PHE A 111 -7.04 19.57 -0.36
C PHE A 111 -5.66 19.29 -0.95
N THR A 112 -5.36 19.75 -2.15
CA THR A 112 -4.06 19.56 -2.82
C THR A 112 -2.92 20.18 -2.02
N GLU A 113 -3.15 21.33 -1.39
CA GLU A 113 -2.18 22.00 -0.53
C GLU A 113 -1.94 21.21 0.78
N SER A 114 -2.99 20.65 1.37
CA SER A 114 -2.91 19.91 2.64
C SER A 114 -2.43 18.46 2.48
N PHE A 115 -2.73 17.82 1.35
CA PHE A 115 -2.48 16.40 1.09
C PHE A 115 -1.96 16.14 -0.33
N PRO A 116 -0.78 16.69 -0.71
CA PRO A 116 -0.25 16.62 -2.08
C PRO A 116 0.03 15.20 -2.59
N GLN A 117 0.13 14.21 -1.69
CA GLN A 117 0.40 12.81 -2.02
C GLN A 117 -0.82 12.07 -2.58
N TYR A 118 -2.03 12.63 -2.48
CA TYR A 118 -3.24 11.98 -2.97
C TYR A 118 -3.80 12.70 -4.19
N PRO A 119 -4.15 11.98 -5.27
CA PRO A 119 -4.79 12.58 -6.45
C PRO A 119 -6.17 13.11 -6.12
N VAL A 120 -6.55 14.21 -6.76
CA VAL A 120 -7.86 14.85 -6.63
C VAL A 120 -8.62 14.76 -7.95
N TYR A 121 -9.88 14.39 -7.87
CA TYR A 121 -10.77 14.24 -9.01
C TYR A 121 -11.99 15.11 -8.85
N ARG A 122 -12.03 16.20 -9.58
CA ARG A 122 -13.22 17.06 -9.67
C ARG A 122 -14.05 16.64 -10.88
N THR A 123 -15.29 16.26 -10.65
CA THR A 123 -16.22 15.83 -11.68
C THR A 123 -17.55 16.57 -11.58
N TYR A 124 -18.15 16.85 -12.74
CA TYR A 124 -19.51 17.38 -12.82
C TYR A 124 -20.43 16.28 -13.39
N THR A 125 -21.48 15.98 -12.65
CA THR A 125 -22.57 15.12 -13.12
C THR A 125 -23.87 15.87 -12.87
N ASN A 126 -24.46 16.37 -13.93
CA ASN A 126 -25.63 17.26 -13.86
C ASN A 126 -26.65 16.77 -12.81
N PRO A 127 -27.05 17.61 -11.81
CA PRO A 127 -26.63 18.99 -11.57
C PRO A 127 -25.48 19.14 -10.55
N TYR A 128 -24.81 18.08 -10.15
CA TYR A 128 -23.89 18.03 -9.01
C TYR A 128 -22.42 18.21 -9.39
N PHE A 129 -21.72 19.09 -8.67
CA PHE A 129 -20.27 19.12 -8.60
C PHE A 129 -19.78 18.21 -7.47
N LYS A 130 -18.77 17.39 -7.77
CA LYS A 130 -18.22 16.37 -6.86
C LYS A 130 -16.70 16.49 -6.82
N VAL A 131 -16.11 16.41 -5.62
CA VAL A 131 -14.67 16.25 -5.47
C VAL A 131 -14.43 14.96 -4.71
N ALA A 132 -13.69 14.06 -5.32
CA ALA A 132 -13.25 12.80 -4.75
C ALA A 132 -11.72 12.73 -4.73
N VAL A 133 -11.14 12.08 -3.74
CA VAL A 133 -9.70 12.07 -3.53
C VAL A 133 -9.19 10.66 -3.24
N GLY A 134 -7.94 10.40 -3.68
CA GLY A 134 -7.24 9.15 -3.50
C GLY A 134 -7.79 8.01 -4.36
N ASP A 135 -6.92 7.05 -4.64
CA ASP A 135 -7.26 5.79 -5.31
C ASP A 135 -6.91 4.63 -4.38
N PHE A 136 -7.91 4.01 -3.78
CA PHE A 136 -7.72 2.94 -2.79
C PHE A 136 -8.23 1.62 -3.33
N ARG A 137 -7.43 0.57 -3.19
CA ARG A 137 -7.84 -0.79 -3.58
C ARG A 137 -8.83 -1.38 -2.59
N THR A 138 -8.66 -1.10 -1.29
CA THR A 138 -9.52 -1.64 -0.23
C THR A 138 -10.23 -0.53 0.54
N LYS A 139 -11.38 -0.87 1.11
CA LYS A 139 -12.12 0.05 1.99
C LYS A 139 -11.32 0.38 3.26
N SER A 140 -10.51 -0.56 3.74
CA SER A 140 -9.68 -0.38 4.94
C SER A 140 -8.59 0.67 4.71
N ASP A 141 -7.96 0.70 3.53
CA ASP A 141 -6.95 1.71 3.21
C ASP A 141 -7.60 3.09 3.07
N ALA A 142 -8.77 3.15 2.43
CA ALA A 142 -9.55 4.39 2.36
C ALA A 142 -9.94 4.90 3.76
N ALA A 143 -10.30 3.99 4.69
CA ALA A 143 -10.68 4.38 6.05
C ALA A 143 -9.52 4.99 6.85
N LYS A 144 -8.31 4.44 6.74
CA LYS A 144 -7.11 5.00 7.40
C LYS A 144 -6.81 6.43 6.94
N VAL A 145 -7.06 6.72 5.66
CA VAL A 145 -6.85 8.07 5.11
C VAL A 145 -8.02 8.98 5.45
N LEU A 146 -9.25 8.46 5.46
CA LEU A 146 -10.42 9.20 5.87
C LEU A 146 -10.26 9.79 7.28
N GLU A 147 -9.74 9.02 8.25
CA GLU A 147 -9.48 9.51 9.61
C GLU A 147 -8.56 10.75 9.63
N LYS A 148 -7.58 10.81 8.73
CA LYS A 148 -6.67 11.97 8.59
C LYS A 148 -7.33 13.16 7.91
N VAL A 149 -8.30 12.92 7.04
CA VAL A 149 -8.99 13.93 6.24
C VAL A 149 -10.17 14.54 7.00
N LEU A 150 -10.84 13.78 7.86
CA LEU A 150 -12.04 14.23 8.61
C LEU A 150 -11.87 15.52 9.41
N PRO A 151 -10.73 15.81 10.07
CA PRO A 151 -10.53 17.06 10.79
C PRO A 151 -10.62 18.31 9.89
N PHE A 152 -10.24 18.19 8.62
CA PHE A 152 -10.25 19.26 7.63
C PHE A 152 -11.55 19.28 6.81
N PHE A 153 -12.08 18.10 6.52
CA PHE A 153 -13.30 17.89 5.71
C PHE A 153 -14.31 17.00 6.46
N PRO A 154 -15.07 17.55 7.41
CA PRO A 154 -15.96 16.75 8.29
C PRO A 154 -17.07 15.99 7.57
N LYS A 155 -17.42 16.41 6.34
CA LYS A 155 -18.43 15.76 5.50
C LYS A 155 -17.86 14.69 4.57
N ALA A 156 -16.58 14.34 4.71
CA ALA A 156 -15.93 13.34 3.88
C ALA A 156 -16.46 11.92 4.19
N PHE A 157 -16.61 11.11 3.16
CA PHE A 157 -16.99 9.70 3.30
C PHE A 157 -16.46 8.86 2.15
N ILE A 158 -16.36 7.54 2.39
CA ILE A 158 -15.85 6.59 1.39
C ILE A 158 -16.95 6.27 0.38
N ILE A 159 -16.60 6.34 -0.90
CA ILE A 159 -17.43 5.89 -2.01
C ILE A 159 -16.74 4.72 -2.74
N LYS A 160 -17.55 3.84 -3.32
CA LYS A 160 -17.05 2.86 -4.29
C LYS A 160 -17.00 3.54 -5.64
N ASP A 161 -15.85 3.47 -6.29
CA ASP A 161 -15.65 4.03 -7.63
C ASP A 161 -15.24 2.92 -8.61
N VAL A 162 -15.58 3.07 -9.89
CA VAL A 162 -15.42 2.04 -10.94
C VAL A 162 -14.63 2.63 -12.09
#